data_b9d27d00f4464d6ff95c3cb7908163ef
#
_entry.id   b9d27d00f4464d6ff95c3cb7908163ef
#
_cell.length_a   1.000
_cell.length_b   1.000
_cell.length_c   1.000
_cell.angle_alpha   90.00
_cell.angle_beta   90.00
_cell.angle_gamma   90.00
#
_symmetry.space_group_name_H-M   'P 1'
#
loop_
_entity.id
_entity.type
_entity.pdbx_description
1 polymer ?
#
loop_
_entity_poly.entity_id
_entity_poly.type
_entity_poly.pdbx_seq_one_letter_code
_entity_poly.pdbx_strand_id
1 'polypeptide(L)'
;MKKLIFALLICFSFSCAFAQEEEIVESSPSSASGTTEVVENEIVVPESEIVVPELVEGPLEEEIGEDVPSTGSGTADSTSETAEDTDNAPALEKKPLSLPLPERAEIERFRKQYLDPKWTKVLYDALENAIDYRLYVRKALETAGLPPELEYLPVVESNYKTNAKSRSGALGLWQFMSNSVKPFLTLNDYVDERLDPWKETDAAIKKLKENYDIFGDWLLAIGAYNCGAGAMTRALAKAEEKSFWYLCDKNLIPSQTQLYVPKLLAIADLALNSEYFGIDISDHEEEYEVLYNEANAVFDYITVDKAYSITTLAQNMRIDTTELKRLNPSFILGFTHPSAKSSIRLPLGTEEIARAALETMEPMEFPIKYTVVSGDSLWSISRRYGCTVSQICELNGIQENAILKIGKILYIPSK
;
A
#
# COMPACT_ATOMS: atom_id res chain seq x y z
N MET A 1 -47.92 5.20 16.38
CA MET A 1 -47.52 4.69 17.70
C MET A 1 -46.03 4.96 17.86
N LYS A 2 -45.68 5.95 18.68
CA LYS A 2 -44.32 6.44 18.92
C LYS A 2 -43.57 5.42 19.80
N LYS A 3 -42.38 4.99 19.40
CA LYS A 3 -41.43 4.33 20.31
C LYS A 3 -40.21 5.24 20.50
N LEU A 4 -40.07 5.71 21.73
CA LEU A 4 -38.91 6.37 22.30
C LEU A 4 -37.74 5.36 22.34
N ILE A 5 -36.55 5.77 21.89
CA ILE A 5 -35.29 5.09 22.19
C ILE A 5 -34.46 6.03 23.06
N PHE A 6 -34.16 5.55 24.29
CA PHE A 6 -33.31 6.19 25.28
C PHE A 6 -31.85 6.04 24.85
N ALA A 7 -31.13 7.15 24.75
CA ALA A 7 -29.69 7.17 24.63
C ALA A 7 -29.07 7.21 26.03
N LEU A 8 -28.24 6.24 26.33
CA LEU A 8 -27.43 6.18 27.56
C LEU A 8 -26.03 6.74 27.23
N LEU A 9 -25.73 7.94 27.72
CA LEU A 9 -24.38 8.51 27.74
C LEU A 9 -23.62 7.87 28.91
N ILE A 10 -22.50 7.21 28.63
CA ILE A 10 -21.51 6.85 29.66
C ILE A 10 -20.24 7.65 29.37
N CYS A 11 -20.01 8.68 30.20
CA CYS A 11 -18.73 9.39 30.32
C CYS A 11 -17.73 8.50 31.08
N PHE A 12 -16.62 8.14 30.43
CA PHE A 12 -15.42 7.67 31.16
C PHE A 12 -14.31 8.69 31.02
N SER A 13 -14.03 9.35 32.14
CA SER A 13 -12.86 10.17 32.36
C SER A 13 -11.65 9.29 32.69
N PHE A 14 -10.62 9.32 31.84
CA PHE A 14 -9.31 8.74 32.16
C PHE A 14 -8.35 9.82 32.63
N SER A 15 -7.93 9.68 33.88
CA SER A 15 -6.90 10.48 34.54
C SER A 15 -5.53 9.97 34.12
N CYS A 16 -4.71 10.86 33.59
CA CYS A 16 -3.32 10.59 33.23
C CYS A 16 -2.44 10.72 34.49
N ALA A 17 -1.78 9.65 34.89
CA ALA A 17 -0.74 9.68 35.92
C ALA A 17 0.63 9.58 35.24
N PHE A 18 1.42 10.66 35.43
CA PHE A 18 2.84 10.70 35.09
C PHE A 18 3.63 9.90 36.12
N ALA A 19 4.50 9.00 35.69
CA ALA A 19 5.58 8.47 36.50
C ALA A 19 6.92 8.95 35.92
N GLN A 20 7.68 9.66 36.74
CA GLN A 20 9.08 10.00 36.53
C GLN A 20 9.94 8.76 36.81
N GLU A 21 10.89 8.45 35.93
CA GLU A 21 12.01 7.57 36.24
C GLU A 21 13.31 8.35 36.27
N GLU A 22 14.07 8.10 37.35
CA GLU A 22 15.34 8.75 37.71
C GLU A 22 16.50 8.21 36.88
N GLU A 23 17.46 9.11 36.59
CA GLU A 23 18.79 8.83 36.11
C GLU A 23 19.62 8.01 37.10
N ILE A 24 20.24 6.95 36.64
CA ILE A 24 21.39 6.34 37.33
C ILE A 24 22.62 6.48 36.45
N VAL A 25 23.55 7.28 36.92
CA VAL A 25 24.93 7.43 36.42
C VAL A 25 25.78 6.39 37.10
N GLU A 26 26.53 5.54 36.38
CA GLU A 26 27.76 4.94 36.82
C GLU A 26 28.76 4.63 35.69
N SER A 27 29.79 5.33 35.71
CA SER A 27 31.26 5.21 35.70
C SER A 27 31.86 4.04 34.91
N SER A 28 32.76 4.45 34.01
CA SER A 28 33.76 3.65 33.32
C SER A 28 34.86 3.12 34.27
N PRO A 29 35.58 2.08 33.87
CA PRO A 29 37.02 2.27 33.79
C PRO A 29 37.70 1.76 32.50
N SER A 30 38.78 2.40 32.28
CA SER A 30 39.83 2.46 31.28
C SER A 30 40.52 1.15 30.85
N SER A 31 41.01 1.21 29.63
CA SER A 31 42.30 0.78 29.05
C SER A 31 42.54 -0.69 28.77
N ALA A 32 42.70 -0.98 27.47
CA ALA A 32 43.93 -1.62 26.94
C ALA A 32 43.95 -1.54 25.40
N SER A 33 45.08 -1.12 24.90
CA SER A 33 45.47 -0.95 23.50
C SER A 33 45.48 -2.26 22.71
N GLY A 34 44.99 -2.22 21.49
CA GLY A 34 45.19 -3.25 20.50
C GLY A 34 44.83 -2.69 19.13
N THR A 35 45.84 -2.17 18.41
CA THR A 35 45.75 -1.77 17.01
C THR A 35 45.47 -2.99 16.15
N THR A 36 44.31 -3.01 15.53
CA THR A 36 44.04 -3.87 14.36
C THR A 36 43.57 -2.97 13.25
N GLU A 37 44.37 -2.85 12.20
CA GLU A 37 44.00 -2.19 10.95
C GLU A 37 42.77 -2.86 10.39
N VAL A 38 41.66 -2.10 10.32
CA VAL A 38 40.48 -2.48 9.55
C VAL A 38 40.70 -1.96 8.14
N VAL A 39 40.99 -2.88 7.23
CA VAL A 39 40.97 -2.62 5.79
C VAL A 39 39.49 -2.35 5.43
N GLU A 40 39.16 -1.11 5.19
CA GLU A 40 37.89 -0.70 4.57
C GLU A 40 37.87 -1.21 3.12
N ASN A 41 37.24 -2.37 2.90
CA ASN A 41 36.81 -2.75 1.57
C ASN A 41 35.58 -1.89 1.23
N GLU A 42 35.77 -0.85 0.47
CA GLU A 42 34.71 -0.17 -0.28
C GLU A 42 34.05 -1.22 -1.19
N ILE A 43 32.87 -1.68 -0.79
CA ILE A 43 31.97 -2.40 -1.68
C ILE A 43 31.42 -1.36 -2.64
N VAL A 44 32.02 -1.24 -3.82
CA VAL A 44 31.44 -0.55 -4.96
C VAL A 44 30.19 -1.34 -5.34
N VAL A 45 29.03 -0.88 -4.87
CA VAL A 45 27.73 -1.35 -5.36
C VAL A 45 27.59 -0.80 -6.77
N PRO A 46 27.46 -1.64 -7.82
CA PRO A 46 27.21 -1.12 -9.16
C PRO A 46 25.91 -0.32 -9.10
N GLU A 47 25.90 0.84 -9.75
CA GLU A 47 24.68 1.61 -10.02
C GLU A 47 23.71 0.72 -10.81
N SER A 48 22.87 -0.03 -10.10
CA SER A 48 21.73 -0.68 -10.69
C SER A 48 20.77 0.43 -11.10
N GLU A 49 20.56 0.55 -12.40
CA GLU A 49 19.50 1.37 -13.00
C GLU A 49 18.24 1.20 -12.16
N ILE A 50 17.78 2.30 -11.55
CA ILE A 50 16.51 2.36 -10.85
C ILE A 50 15.45 2.27 -11.94
N VAL A 51 14.99 1.06 -12.22
CA VAL A 51 13.84 0.82 -13.09
C VAL A 51 12.61 1.25 -12.28
N VAL A 52 12.17 2.45 -12.54
CA VAL A 52 10.95 3.03 -11.97
C VAL A 52 9.75 2.35 -12.66
N PRO A 53 8.64 2.04 -11.99
CA PRO A 53 7.49 1.45 -12.65
C PRO A 53 7.01 2.38 -13.76
N GLU A 54 6.96 1.83 -14.98
CA GLU A 54 6.50 2.52 -16.16
C GLU A 54 5.00 2.83 -15.96
N LEU A 55 4.69 4.12 -15.84
CA LEU A 55 3.31 4.59 -16.01
C LEU A 55 2.85 4.02 -17.36
N VAL A 56 1.70 3.34 -17.38
CA VAL A 56 1.13 2.79 -18.61
C VAL A 56 0.87 3.97 -19.56
N GLU A 57 1.85 4.29 -20.38
CA GLU A 57 1.72 5.23 -21.48
C GLU A 57 1.16 4.44 -22.66
N GLY A 58 -0.10 4.73 -23.00
CA GLY A 58 -0.64 4.34 -24.29
C GLY A 58 0.09 5.15 -25.39
N PRO A 59 0.30 4.59 -26.60
CA PRO A 59 0.98 5.27 -27.68
C PRO A 59 0.23 6.54 -28.07
N LEU A 60 0.93 7.66 -28.08
CA LEU A 60 0.49 8.92 -28.67
C LEU A 60 0.76 8.80 -30.18
N GLU A 61 -0.26 8.55 -30.98
CA GLU A 61 -0.20 8.83 -32.42
C GLU A 61 -0.52 10.32 -32.63
N GLU A 62 0.49 11.06 -33.08
CA GLU A 62 0.32 12.38 -33.68
C GLU A 62 -0.25 12.17 -35.08
N GLU A 63 -1.52 12.55 -35.32
CA GLU A 63 -1.99 12.90 -36.65
C GLU A 63 -2.44 14.36 -36.65
N ILE A 64 -1.57 15.21 -37.23
CA ILE A 64 -1.91 16.53 -37.72
C ILE A 64 -2.47 16.33 -39.13
N GLY A 65 -3.76 16.49 -39.29
CA GLY A 65 -4.42 16.52 -40.58
C GLY A 65 -5.28 17.79 -40.67
N GLU A 66 -4.73 18.83 -41.30
CA GLU A 66 -5.52 19.94 -41.82
C GLU A 66 -6.31 19.44 -43.02
N ASP A 67 -7.64 19.60 -43.00
CA ASP A 67 -8.39 19.84 -44.23
C ASP A 67 -9.73 20.52 -43.93
N VAL A 68 -9.84 21.73 -44.43
CA VAL A 68 -11.07 22.51 -44.52
C VAL A 68 -11.68 22.28 -45.90
N PRO A 69 -12.96 22.03 -46.02
CA PRO A 69 -13.70 22.59 -47.16
C PRO A 69 -14.91 23.41 -46.75
N SER A 70 -14.98 24.50 -47.45
CA SER A 70 -16.02 25.52 -47.42
C SER A 70 -17.28 25.11 -48.19
N THR A 71 -18.36 25.81 -47.77
CA THR A 71 -19.57 26.23 -48.55
C THR A 71 -20.69 25.24 -48.82
N GLY A 72 -21.88 25.68 -48.38
CA GLY A 72 -23.17 25.18 -48.80
C GLY A 72 -24.32 25.94 -48.15
N SER A 73 -24.76 27.00 -48.76
CA SER A 73 -25.95 27.81 -48.40
C SER A 73 -27.25 27.03 -48.56
N GLY A 74 -28.18 27.13 -47.62
CA GLY A 74 -29.55 26.65 -47.72
C GLY A 74 -30.46 27.43 -46.77
N THR A 75 -31.37 28.16 -47.36
CA THR A 75 -32.33 29.13 -46.79
C THR A 75 -33.45 28.49 -45.99
N ALA A 76 -33.79 29.15 -44.88
CA ALA A 76 -35.07 29.45 -44.27
C ALA A 76 -36.22 28.43 -44.23
N ASP A 77 -36.70 28.09 -43.04
CA ASP A 77 -38.11 28.43 -42.73
C ASP A 77 -38.34 28.67 -41.23
N SER A 78 -39.10 29.67 -40.92
CA SER A 78 -39.42 30.20 -39.61
C SER A 78 -40.63 29.51 -39.04
N THR A 79 -40.50 28.85 -37.90
CA THR A 79 -41.65 28.65 -36.97
C THR A 79 -41.21 29.02 -35.57
N SER A 80 -41.81 30.08 -35.08
CA SER A 80 -41.70 30.57 -33.71
C SER A 80 -42.44 29.62 -32.77
N GLU A 81 -41.70 28.85 -31.98
CA GLU A 81 -42.23 28.31 -30.73
C GLU A 81 -41.52 29.01 -29.57
N THR A 82 -42.35 29.53 -28.69
CA THR A 82 -41.99 30.24 -27.47
C THR A 82 -41.13 29.34 -26.59
N ALA A 83 -39.82 29.66 -26.45
CA ALA A 83 -38.98 29.11 -25.46
C ALA A 83 -39.42 29.59 -24.07
N GLU A 84 -39.98 28.69 -23.28
CA GLU A 84 -40.13 28.89 -21.85
C GLU A 84 -38.76 28.97 -21.20
N ASP A 85 -38.61 30.00 -20.40
CA ASP A 85 -37.46 30.36 -19.57
C ASP A 85 -37.09 29.23 -18.61
N THR A 86 -36.12 28.39 -18.99
CA THR A 86 -35.53 27.34 -18.12
C THR A 86 -34.07 27.62 -17.81
N ASP A 87 -33.66 28.90 -17.79
CA ASP A 87 -32.26 29.29 -17.58
C ASP A 87 -32.08 29.96 -16.21
N ASN A 88 -32.27 29.18 -15.12
CA ASN A 88 -31.89 29.62 -13.78
C ASN A 88 -31.43 28.45 -12.88
N ALA A 89 -30.74 27.45 -13.44
CA ALA A 89 -29.97 26.52 -12.63
C ALA A 89 -28.73 27.25 -12.12
N PRO A 90 -28.44 27.24 -10.81
CA PRO A 90 -27.21 27.84 -10.31
C PRO A 90 -26.02 27.23 -11.02
N ALA A 91 -25.11 28.08 -11.51
CA ALA A 91 -23.86 27.61 -12.11
C ALA A 91 -23.12 26.71 -11.09
N LEU A 92 -22.77 25.49 -11.49
CA LEU A 92 -21.99 24.58 -10.65
C LEU A 92 -20.63 25.22 -10.34
N GLU A 93 -20.33 25.43 -9.07
CA GLU A 93 -19.05 25.97 -8.61
C GLU A 93 -18.07 24.84 -8.28
N LYS A 94 -16.81 25.00 -8.70
CA LYS A 94 -15.74 24.05 -8.33
C LYS A 94 -15.40 24.16 -6.86
N LYS A 95 -15.35 23.01 -6.18
CA LYS A 95 -14.80 22.89 -4.83
C LYS A 95 -13.28 22.98 -4.90
N PRO A 96 -12.60 23.82 -4.08
CA PRO A 96 -11.14 23.89 -4.06
C PRO A 96 -10.54 22.64 -3.41
N LEU A 97 -9.36 22.24 -3.88
CA LEU A 97 -8.53 21.26 -3.17
C LEU A 97 -7.89 21.89 -1.93
N SER A 98 -7.54 21.09 -0.93
CA SER A 98 -6.69 21.53 0.19
C SER A 98 -5.22 21.65 -0.24
N LEU A 99 -4.79 20.83 -1.21
CA LEU A 99 -3.48 20.95 -1.84
C LEU A 99 -3.44 22.10 -2.87
N PRO A 100 -2.29 22.79 -3.02
CA PRO A 100 -2.15 23.80 -4.05
C PRO A 100 -2.39 23.25 -5.45
N LEU A 101 -3.33 23.84 -6.19
CA LEU A 101 -3.68 23.47 -7.57
C LEU A 101 -3.36 24.62 -8.53
N PRO A 102 -2.10 24.80 -8.95
CA PRO A 102 -1.73 25.84 -9.89
C PRO A 102 -2.19 25.54 -11.32
N GLU A 103 -2.28 26.56 -12.15
CA GLU A 103 -2.47 26.39 -13.57
C GLU A 103 -1.17 25.88 -14.22
N ARG A 104 -1.13 24.58 -14.54
CA ARG A 104 0.03 23.93 -15.14
C ARG A 104 -0.41 23.02 -16.29
N ALA A 105 0.37 23.05 -17.36
CA ALA A 105 0.08 22.25 -18.55
C ALA A 105 0.03 20.75 -18.25
N GLU A 106 0.86 20.27 -17.31
CA GLU A 106 0.94 18.88 -16.92
C GLU A 106 -0.35 18.43 -16.19
N ILE A 107 -0.93 19.27 -15.34
CA ILE A 107 -2.20 19.01 -14.66
C ILE A 107 -3.34 18.99 -15.68
N GLU A 108 -3.38 19.99 -16.57
CA GLU A 108 -4.40 20.09 -17.59
C GLU A 108 -4.35 18.94 -18.60
N ARG A 109 -3.15 18.45 -18.94
CA ARG A 109 -2.95 17.25 -19.75
C ARG A 109 -3.64 16.05 -19.13
N PHE A 110 -3.44 15.80 -17.83
CA PHE A 110 -4.08 14.68 -17.14
C PHE A 110 -5.60 14.88 -16.98
N ARG A 111 -6.07 16.10 -16.73
CA ARG A 111 -7.51 16.40 -16.76
C ARG A 111 -8.13 16.00 -18.08
N LYS A 112 -7.59 16.49 -19.21
CA LYS A 112 -8.06 16.13 -20.54
C LYS A 112 -8.01 14.63 -20.79
N GLN A 113 -6.95 13.96 -20.35
CA GLN A 113 -6.83 12.52 -20.47
C GLN A 113 -7.96 11.79 -19.74
N TYR A 114 -8.24 12.14 -18.48
CA TYR A 114 -9.26 11.46 -17.68
C TYR A 114 -10.70 11.90 -17.99
N LEU A 115 -10.89 12.98 -18.75
CA LEU A 115 -12.18 13.37 -19.31
C LEU A 115 -12.50 12.59 -20.62
N ASP A 116 -11.54 11.93 -21.23
CA ASP A 116 -11.81 10.99 -22.33
C ASP A 116 -12.58 9.77 -21.79
N PRO A 117 -13.66 9.31 -22.46
CA PRO A 117 -14.52 8.23 -21.96
C PRO A 117 -13.77 6.94 -21.60
N LYS A 118 -12.71 6.61 -22.33
CA LYS A 118 -11.87 5.44 -22.03
C LYS A 118 -11.18 5.58 -20.68
N TRP A 119 -10.63 6.75 -20.39
CA TRP A 119 -9.89 7.00 -19.17
C TRP A 119 -10.80 7.34 -17.99
N THR A 120 -11.96 7.96 -18.24
CA THR A 120 -13.04 8.11 -17.23
C THR A 120 -13.46 6.75 -16.72
N LYS A 121 -13.63 5.76 -17.62
CA LYS A 121 -13.90 4.38 -17.20
C LYS A 121 -12.79 3.77 -16.37
N VAL A 122 -11.53 4.03 -16.69
CA VAL A 122 -10.38 3.54 -15.88
C VAL A 122 -10.41 4.13 -14.48
N LEU A 123 -10.74 5.42 -14.35
CA LEU A 123 -10.89 6.08 -13.05
C LEU A 123 -12.07 5.51 -12.27
N TYR A 124 -13.23 5.34 -12.93
CA TYR A 124 -14.40 4.68 -12.35
C TYR A 124 -14.05 3.27 -11.83
N ASP A 125 -13.47 2.42 -12.68
CA ASP A 125 -13.07 1.06 -12.30
C ASP A 125 -12.07 1.06 -11.12
N ALA A 126 -11.18 2.06 -11.02
CA ALA A 126 -10.26 2.20 -9.91
C ALA A 126 -10.99 2.53 -8.60
N LEU A 127 -12.01 3.40 -8.65
CA LEU A 127 -12.83 3.75 -7.50
C LEU A 127 -13.76 2.60 -7.08
N GLU A 128 -14.28 1.80 -8.04
CA GLU A 128 -15.00 0.56 -7.75
C GLU A 128 -14.10 -0.47 -7.02
N ASN A 129 -12.85 -0.64 -7.44
CA ASN A 129 -11.89 -1.47 -6.72
C ASN A 129 -11.61 -0.97 -5.29
N ALA A 130 -11.85 0.31 -5.05
CA ALA A 130 -11.61 0.96 -3.77
C ALA A 130 -12.70 0.71 -2.72
N ILE A 131 -13.89 0.24 -3.12
CA ILE A 131 -15.09 0.22 -2.29
C ILE A 131 -14.85 -0.40 -0.90
N ASP A 132 -14.09 -1.48 -0.81
CA ASP A 132 -13.82 -2.18 0.45
C ASP A 132 -12.81 -1.44 1.37
N TYR A 133 -12.01 -0.51 0.83
CA TYR A 133 -10.86 0.04 1.56
C TYR A 133 -10.80 1.58 1.56
N ARG A 134 -11.47 2.23 0.63
CA ARG A 134 -11.39 3.68 0.43
C ARG A 134 -11.85 4.47 1.66
N LEU A 135 -12.93 4.05 2.29
CA LEU A 135 -13.42 4.70 3.51
C LEU A 135 -12.41 4.59 4.66
N TYR A 136 -11.74 3.44 4.79
CA TYR A 136 -10.63 3.29 5.74
C TYR A 136 -9.48 4.25 5.42
N VAL A 137 -9.07 4.33 4.15
CA VAL A 137 -8.01 5.26 3.70
C VAL A 137 -8.38 6.70 4.06
N ARG A 138 -9.59 7.14 3.70
CA ARG A 138 -10.11 8.49 3.99
C ARG A 138 -10.05 8.80 5.48
N LYS A 139 -10.58 7.92 6.31
CA LYS A 139 -10.63 8.10 7.77
C LYS A 139 -9.24 8.07 8.42
N ALA A 140 -8.36 7.21 7.94
CA ALA A 140 -6.98 7.15 8.43
C ALA A 140 -6.19 8.44 8.10
N LEU A 141 -6.39 9.01 6.89
CA LEU A 141 -5.84 10.31 6.48
C LEU A 141 -6.37 11.44 7.36
N GLU A 142 -7.69 11.50 7.57
CA GLU A 142 -8.34 12.49 8.44
C GLU A 142 -7.81 12.43 9.86
N THR A 143 -7.76 11.23 10.45
CA THR A 143 -7.25 11.00 11.81
C THR A 143 -5.79 11.44 11.96
N ALA A 144 -4.99 11.25 10.92
CA ALA A 144 -3.58 11.65 10.89
C ALA A 144 -3.37 13.12 10.52
N GLY A 145 -4.43 13.86 10.15
CA GLY A 145 -4.37 15.26 9.74
C GLY A 145 -3.65 15.48 8.40
N LEU A 146 -3.75 14.52 7.47
CA LEU A 146 -3.16 14.60 6.14
C LEU A 146 -4.17 15.17 5.13
N PRO A 147 -3.69 15.75 4.00
CA PRO A 147 -4.56 16.21 2.92
C PRO A 147 -5.51 15.11 2.42
N PRO A 148 -6.82 15.37 2.29
CA PRO A 148 -7.79 14.38 1.85
C PRO A 148 -7.54 13.88 0.43
N GLU A 149 -6.91 14.70 -0.44
CA GLU A 149 -6.57 14.33 -1.81
C GLU A 149 -5.64 13.12 -1.89
N LEU A 150 -4.92 12.80 -0.81
CA LEU A 150 -4.05 11.62 -0.73
C LEU A 150 -4.84 10.31 -0.81
N GLU A 151 -6.18 10.32 -0.62
CA GLU A 151 -7.00 9.14 -0.87
C GLU A 151 -6.97 8.68 -2.33
N TYR A 152 -6.60 9.57 -3.27
CA TYR A 152 -6.44 9.25 -4.69
C TYR A 152 -5.02 8.78 -5.05
N LEU A 153 -4.10 8.75 -4.10
CA LEU A 153 -2.74 8.25 -4.36
C LEU A 153 -2.72 6.76 -4.74
N PRO A 154 -3.50 5.86 -4.10
CA PRO A 154 -3.64 4.48 -4.56
C PRO A 154 -4.23 4.33 -5.97
N VAL A 155 -5.02 5.30 -6.48
CA VAL A 155 -5.43 5.31 -7.89
C VAL A 155 -4.21 5.47 -8.80
N VAL A 156 -3.30 6.40 -8.44
CA VAL A 156 -2.07 6.64 -9.20
C VAL A 156 -1.13 5.43 -9.17
N GLU A 157 -1.04 4.75 -8.02
CA GLU A 157 -0.10 3.65 -7.76
C GLU A 157 -0.57 2.31 -8.33
N SER A 158 -1.82 1.93 -8.08
CA SER A 158 -2.30 0.56 -8.32
C SER A 158 -3.69 0.47 -8.95
N ASN A 159 -4.35 1.60 -9.25
CA ASN A 159 -5.80 1.65 -9.50
C ASN A 159 -6.60 0.97 -8.36
N TYR A 160 -6.21 1.18 -7.12
CA TYR A 160 -6.76 0.58 -5.90
C TYR A 160 -6.73 -0.96 -5.84
N LYS A 161 -5.83 -1.61 -6.58
CA LYS A 161 -5.69 -3.06 -6.56
C LYS A 161 -4.75 -3.49 -5.42
N THR A 162 -5.26 -4.23 -4.46
CA THR A 162 -4.51 -4.66 -3.27
C THR A 162 -3.40 -5.68 -3.56
N ASN A 163 -3.42 -6.31 -4.73
CA ASN A 163 -2.43 -7.30 -5.16
C ASN A 163 -1.64 -6.84 -6.39
N ALA A 164 -1.70 -5.55 -6.76
CA ALA A 164 -0.97 -5.02 -7.89
C ALA A 164 0.52 -5.22 -7.71
N LYS A 165 1.20 -5.71 -8.75
CA LYS A 165 2.66 -5.89 -8.76
C LYS A 165 3.25 -5.19 -9.96
N SER A 166 4.12 -4.23 -9.70
CA SER A 166 4.85 -3.53 -10.76
C SER A 166 5.99 -4.39 -11.34
N ARG A 167 6.50 -4.00 -12.51
CA ARG A 167 7.64 -4.66 -13.15
C ARG A 167 8.92 -4.56 -12.28
N SER A 168 9.08 -3.48 -11.52
CA SER A 168 10.18 -3.26 -10.58
C SER A 168 10.03 -3.97 -9.23
N GLY A 169 8.89 -4.65 -8.98
CA GLY A 169 8.63 -5.42 -7.77
C GLY A 169 7.97 -4.64 -6.63
N ALA A 170 7.46 -3.43 -6.90
CA ALA A 170 6.53 -2.79 -5.97
C ALA A 170 5.24 -3.62 -5.88
N LEU A 171 4.62 -3.68 -4.72
CA LEU A 171 3.49 -4.56 -4.46
C LEU A 171 2.45 -3.86 -3.59
N GLY A 172 1.19 -4.18 -3.83
CA GLY A 172 0.05 -3.78 -3.02
C GLY A 172 -0.63 -2.49 -3.45
N LEU A 173 -1.53 -2.02 -2.61
CA LEU A 173 -2.36 -0.83 -2.81
C LEU A 173 -1.53 0.44 -2.99
N TRP A 174 -0.50 0.60 -2.16
CA TRP A 174 0.38 1.76 -2.06
C TRP A 174 1.76 1.54 -2.71
N GLN A 175 1.95 0.41 -3.39
CA GLN A 175 3.14 0.08 -4.17
C GLN A 175 4.46 0.19 -3.39
N PHE A 176 4.52 -0.43 -2.21
CA PHE A 176 5.79 -0.49 -1.47
C PHE A 176 6.82 -1.39 -2.15
N MET A 177 8.03 -0.87 -2.30
CA MET A 177 9.20 -1.66 -2.71
C MET A 177 9.72 -2.50 -1.53
N SER A 178 10.23 -3.70 -1.81
CA SER A 178 10.76 -4.59 -0.78
C SER A 178 11.89 -3.98 0.08
N ASN A 179 12.70 -3.09 -0.51
CA ASN A 179 13.77 -2.38 0.20
C ASN A 179 13.29 -1.18 1.04
N SER A 180 12.02 -0.77 0.89
CA SER A 180 11.42 0.37 1.62
C SER A 180 10.34 -0.03 2.62
N VAL A 181 10.12 -1.34 2.84
CA VAL A 181 9.11 -1.81 3.80
C VAL A 181 9.47 -1.49 5.25
N LYS A 182 10.75 -1.51 5.61
CA LYS A 182 11.20 -1.19 6.98
C LYS A 182 11.30 0.33 7.19
N PRO A 183 10.91 0.83 8.37
CA PRO A 183 10.43 0.09 9.55
C PRO A 183 8.90 -0.17 9.55
N PHE A 184 8.18 0.11 8.46
CA PHE A 184 6.72 0.25 8.41
C PHE A 184 5.97 -1.09 8.34
N LEU A 185 6.51 -2.06 7.58
CA LEU A 185 5.85 -3.32 7.23
C LEU A 185 6.77 -4.51 7.46
N THR A 186 6.17 -5.68 7.69
CA THR A 186 6.87 -6.96 7.79
C THR A 186 6.93 -7.63 6.41
N LEU A 187 8.14 -8.05 6.03
CA LEU A 187 8.37 -8.85 4.84
C LEU A 187 9.34 -9.99 5.17
N ASN A 188 8.90 -11.23 4.97
CA ASN A 188 9.70 -12.44 5.11
C ASN A 188 9.12 -13.59 4.26
N ASP A 189 9.66 -14.81 4.40
CA ASP A 189 9.25 -15.97 3.60
C ASP A 189 7.78 -16.43 3.84
N TYR A 190 7.12 -15.95 4.89
CA TYR A 190 5.77 -16.35 5.31
C TYR A 190 4.76 -15.21 5.26
N VAL A 191 5.24 -13.98 5.46
CA VAL A 191 4.40 -12.79 5.62
C VAL A 191 4.88 -11.70 4.70
N ASP A 192 3.97 -11.16 3.90
CA ASP A 192 4.18 -9.95 3.10
C ASP A 192 3.05 -8.95 3.39
N GLU A 193 3.30 -8.01 4.30
CA GLU A 193 2.30 -7.03 4.72
C GLU A 193 2.00 -5.95 3.67
N ARG A 194 2.74 -5.94 2.54
CA ARG A 194 2.39 -5.11 1.37
C ARG A 194 1.09 -5.56 0.69
N LEU A 195 0.61 -6.77 1.01
CA LEU A 195 -0.69 -7.28 0.53
C LEU A 195 -1.84 -6.95 1.47
N ASP A 196 -1.56 -6.44 2.67
CA ASP A 196 -2.58 -6.07 3.66
C ASP A 196 -2.96 -4.60 3.50
N PRO A 197 -4.13 -4.26 2.91
CA PRO A 197 -4.47 -2.89 2.56
C PRO A 197 -4.58 -1.95 3.77
N TRP A 198 -4.95 -2.46 4.92
CA TRP A 198 -5.03 -1.67 6.17
C TRP A 198 -3.63 -1.34 6.70
N LYS A 199 -2.76 -2.35 6.83
CA LYS A 199 -1.38 -2.15 7.28
C LYS A 199 -0.58 -1.31 6.30
N GLU A 200 -0.80 -1.53 5.01
CA GLU A 200 -0.13 -0.77 3.96
C GLU A 200 -0.57 0.70 3.97
N THR A 201 -1.85 0.99 4.23
CA THR A 201 -2.36 2.35 4.39
C THR A 201 -1.70 3.04 5.59
N ASP A 202 -1.65 2.39 6.76
CA ASP A 202 -0.98 2.93 7.94
C ASP A 202 0.51 3.22 7.69
N ALA A 203 1.17 2.35 6.94
CA ALA A 203 2.56 2.50 6.56
C ALA A 203 2.77 3.69 5.60
N ALA A 204 1.89 3.83 4.61
CA ALA A 204 1.93 4.92 3.63
C ALA A 204 1.72 6.29 4.29
N ILE A 205 0.75 6.39 5.21
CA ILE A 205 0.49 7.60 5.99
C ILE A 205 1.73 8.01 6.80
N LYS A 206 2.35 7.05 7.50
CA LYS A 206 3.58 7.31 8.25
C LYS A 206 4.70 7.80 7.35
N LYS A 207 4.91 7.15 6.20
CA LYS A 207 5.93 7.53 5.23
C LYS A 207 5.68 8.91 4.62
N LEU A 208 4.43 9.23 4.27
CA LEU A 208 4.04 10.55 3.76
C LEU A 208 4.27 11.64 4.82
N LYS A 209 3.92 11.36 6.08
CA LYS A 209 4.15 12.27 7.20
C LYS A 209 5.64 12.50 7.45
N GLU A 210 6.45 11.44 7.47
CA GLU A 210 7.91 11.57 7.58
C GLU A 210 8.50 12.43 6.45
N ASN A 211 8.02 12.24 5.20
CA ASN A 211 8.44 13.09 4.09
C ASN A 211 8.01 14.54 4.31
N TYR A 212 6.80 14.79 4.78
CA TYR A 212 6.34 16.15 5.07
C TYR A 212 7.15 16.79 6.20
N ASP A 213 7.47 16.05 7.25
CA ASP A 213 8.32 16.54 8.36
C ASP A 213 9.73 16.92 7.87
N ILE A 214 10.25 16.26 6.83
CA ILE A 214 11.55 16.58 6.21
C ILE A 214 11.46 17.83 5.32
N PHE A 215 10.42 17.94 4.50
CA PHE A 215 10.38 18.92 3.40
C PHE A 215 9.49 20.13 3.70
N GLY A 216 8.54 20.04 4.63
CA GLY A 216 7.61 21.11 5.00
C GLY A 216 6.63 21.53 3.89
N ASP A 217 6.56 20.76 2.80
CA ASP A 217 5.71 21.00 1.64
C ASP A 217 5.11 19.68 1.15
N TRP A 218 3.79 19.65 0.94
CA TRP A 218 3.11 18.43 0.55
C TRP A 218 3.45 17.96 -0.86
N LEU A 219 3.64 18.87 -1.82
CA LEU A 219 4.00 18.48 -3.19
C LEU A 219 5.39 17.85 -3.24
N LEU A 220 6.34 18.38 -2.44
CA LEU A 220 7.65 17.76 -2.24
C LEU A 220 7.56 16.43 -1.51
N ALA A 221 6.71 16.31 -0.49
CA ALA A 221 6.50 15.07 0.26
C ALA A 221 5.91 13.96 -0.61
N ILE A 222 4.92 14.29 -1.45
CA ILE A 222 4.30 13.38 -2.43
C ILE A 222 5.32 13.00 -3.52
N GLY A 223 6.08 13.97 -4.04
CA GLY A 223 7.17 13.69 -4.98
C GLY A 223 8.22 12.76 -4.38
N ALA A 224 8.59 12.98 -3.11
CA ALA A 224 9.53 12.12 -2.37
C ALA A 224 8.99 10.72 -2.07
N TYR A 225 7.67 10.54 -1.97
CA TYR A 225 7.06 9.22 -1.88
C TYR A 225 7.41 8.38 -3.12
N ASN A 226 7.33 8.99 -4.30
CA ASN A 226 7.64 8.34 -5.58
C ASN A 226 9.15 8.13 -5.81
N CYS A 227 9.98 9.18 -5.74
CA CYS A 227 11.41 9.06 -6.07
C CYS A 227 12.33 8.76 -4.87
N GLY A 228 11.79 8.71 -3.66
CA GLY A 228 12.52 8.55 -2.41
C GLY A 228 13.04 9.88 -1.83
N ALA A 229 12.97 10.01 -0.50
CA ALA A 229 13.39 11.21 0.23
C ALA A 229 14.86 11.63 -0.07
N GLY A 230 15.76 10.65 -0.21
CA GLY A 230 17.16 10.93 -0.53
C GLY A 230 17.36 11.55 -1.92
N ALA A 231 16.57 11.12 -2.93
CA ALA A 231 16.63 11.73 -4.27
C ALA A 231 16.07 13.16 -4.24
N MET A 232 14.95 13.37 -3.54
CA MET A 232 14.35 14.70 -3.36
C MET A 232 15.30 15.65 -2.63
N THR A 233 15.95 15.21 -1.56
CA THR A 233 16.95 16.00 -0.81
C THR A 233 18.12 16.42 -1.72
N ARG A 234 18.64 15.48 -2.54
CA ARG A 234 19.73 15.81 -3.48
C ARG A 234 19.30 16.81 -4.56
N ALA A 235 18.07 16.73 -5.04
CA ALA A 235 17.50 17.67 -5.99
C ALA A 235 17.40 19.08 -5.38
N LEU A 236 16.84 19.18 -4.17
CA LEU A 236 16.69 20.45 -3.44
C LEU A 236 18.03 21.08 -3.09
N ALA A 237 19.09 20.28 -2.85
CA ALA A 237 20.43 20.80 -2.61
C ALA A 237 21.06 21.50 -3.84
N LYS A 238 20.57 21.19 -5.05
CA LYS A 238 20.99 21.80 -6.32
C LYS A 238 20.08 22.94 -6.77
N ALA A 239 18.92 23.09 -6.12
CA ALA A 239 17.90 24.04 -6.52
C ALA A 239 18.14 25.41 -5.87
N GLU A 240 17.90 26.47 -6.64
CA GLU A 240 17.89 27.89 -6.16
C GLU A 240 16.59 28.16 -5.40
N GLU A 241 15.49 27.54 -5.82
CA GLU A 241 14.18 27.63 -5.17
C GLU A 241 13.73 26.26 -4.69
N LYS A 242 13.27 26.16 -3.44
CA LYS A 242 12.83 24.91 -2.82
C LYS A 242 11.33 24.67 -3.03
N SER A 243 10.91 24.51 -4.28
CA SER A 243 9.55 24.16 -4.64
C SER A 243 9.51 22.96 -5.59
N PHE A 244 8.44 22.18 -5.52
CA PHE A 244 8.25 21.03 -6.42
C PHE A 244 8.26 21.47 -7.89
N TRP A 245 7.59 22.58 -8.21
CA TRP A 245 7.47 23.07 -9.57
C TRP A 245 8.80 23.58 -10.12
N TYR A 246 9.62 24.24 -9.30
CA TYR A 246 10.98 24.62 -9.70
C TYR A 246 11.82 23.39 -10.06
N LEU A 247 11.72 22.31 -9.26
CA LEU A 247 12.44 21.06 -9.56
C LEU A 247 12.00 20.43 -10.88
N CYS A 248 10.71 20.51 -11.23
CA CYS A 248 10.17 20.08 -12.52
C CYS A 248 10.71 20.93 -13.66
N ASP A 249 10.57 22.25 -13.56
CA ASP A 249 10.97 23.22 -14.61
C ASP A 249 12.47 23.15 -14.93
N LYS A 250 13.28 22.79 -13.93
CA LYS A 250 14.74 22.63 -14.09
C LYS A 250 15.19 21.19 -14.34
N ASN A 251 14.25 20.24 -14.47
CA ASN A 251 14.55 18.81 -14.67
C ASN A 251 15.50 18.23 -13.59
N LEU A 252 15.32 18.65 -12.33
CA LEU A 252 16.17 18.23 -11.20
C LEU A 252 15.69 16.94 -10.53
N ILE A 253 14.48 16.48 -10.85
CA ILE A 253 13.87 15.23 -10.38
C ILE A 253 13.52 14.33 -11.57
N PRO A 254 13.38 12.99 -11.35
CA PRO A 254 13.03 12.05 -12.42
C PRO A 254 11.76 12.46 -13.19
N SER A 255 11.72 12.24 -14.49
CA SER A 255 10.57 12.58 -15.34
C SER A 255 9.26 11.96 -14.85
N GLN A 256 9.32 10.73 -14.35
CA GLN A 256 8.16 10.06 -13.74
C GLN A 256 7.65 10.87 -12.53
N THR A 257 8.53 11.33 -11.65
CA THR A 257 8.15 12.13 -10.48
C THR A 257 7.57 13.47 -10.90
N GLN A 258 8.08 14.09 -11.98
CA GLN A 258 7.53 15.33 -12.54
C GLN A 258 6.06 15.17 -12.99
N LEU A 259 5.63 13.98 -13.39
CA LEU A 259 4.26 13.67 -13.81
C LEU A 259 3.40 13.09 -12.69
N TYR A 260 4.00 12.59 -11.63
CA TYR A 260 3.31 11.90 -10.53
C TYR A 260 2.38 12.83 -9.74
N VAL A 261 2.92 13.97 -9.27
CA VAL A 261 2.14 14.97 -8.53
C VAL A 261 1.05 15.60 -9.39
N PRO A 262 1.34 16.07 -10.64
CA PRO A 262 0.30 16.58 -11.52
C PRO A 262 -0.83 15.59 -11.79
N LYS A 263 -0.51 14.29 -11.94
CA LYS A 263 -1.51 13.24 -12.14
C LYS A 263 -2.42 13.10 -10.92
N LEU A 264 -1.86 13.08 -9.71
CA LEU A 264 -2.64 13.04 -8.47
C LEU A 264 -3.58 14.25 -8.36
N LEU A 265 -3.06 15.47 -8.57
CA LEU A 265 -3.86 16.68 -8.46
C LEU A 265 -5.01 16.72 -9.48
N ALA A 266 -4.75 16.27 -10.72
CA ALA A 266 -5.79 16.19 -11.74
C ALA A 266 -6.88 15.17 -11.39
N ILE A 267 -6.50 13.98 -10.90
CA ILE A 267 -7.46 12.94 -10.48
C ILE A 267 -8.29 13.43 -9.29
N ALA A 268 -7.65 14.01 -8.28
CA ALA A 268 -8.33 14.54 -7.11
C ALA A 268 -9.31 15.68 -7.48
N ASP A 269 -8.90 16.59 -8.38
CA ASP A 269 -9.76 17.66 -8.86
C ASP A 269 -10.99 17.13 -9.63
N LEU A 270 -10.78 16.13 -10.50
CA LEU A 270 -11.87 15.50 -11.25
C LEU A 270 -12.83 14.73 -10.34
N ALA A 271 -12.32 14.01 -9.37
CA ALA A 271 -13.14 13.22 -8.45
C ALA A 271 -13.94 14.12 -7.50
N LEU A 272 -13.31 15.15 -6.93
CA LEU A 272 -13.99 16.11 -6.05
C LEU A 272 -15.04 16.95 -6.79
N ASN A 273 -14.83 17.21 -8.07
CA ASN A 273 -15.64 18.07 -8.91
C ASN A 273 -16.30 17.34 -10.09
N SER A 274 -16.62 16.05 -9.92
CA SER A 274 -17.14 15.19 -10.99
C SER A 274 -18.38 15.77 -11.65
N GLU A 275 -19.31 16.30 -10.88
CA GLU A 275 -20.52 16.97 -11.37
C GLU A 275 -20.20 18.20 -12.22
N TYR A 276 -19.24 19.06 -11.77
CA TYR A 276 -18.77 20.21 -12.53
C TYR A 276 -18.16 19.82 -13.88
N PHE A 277 -17.44 18.71 -13.93
CA PHE A 277 -16.81 18.22 -15.15
C PHE A 277 -17.76 17.35 -16.01
N GLY A 278 -18.97 17.08 -15.54
CA GLY A 278 -19.95 16.27 -16.26
C GLY A 278 -19.54 14.80 -16.41
N ILE A 279 -18.75 14.28 -15.47
CA ILE A 279 -18.36 12.88 -15.44
C ILE A 279 -19.09 12.18 -14.29
N ASP A 280 -19.59 10.96 -14.58
CA ASP A 280 -20.20 10.12 -13.55
C ASP A 280 -19.10 9.32 -12.85
N ILE A 281 -18.67 9.82 -11.72
CA ILE A 281 -17.81 9.11 -10.77
C ILE A 281 -18.62 9.06 -9.49
N SER A 282 -19.47 8.03 -9.36
CA SER A 282 -20.28 7.88 -8.16
C SER A 282 -19.35 7.68 -6.96
N ASP A 283 -19.57 8.43 -5.90
CA ASP A 283 -18.75 8.35 -4.69
C ASP A 283 -19.19 7.19 -3.78
N HIS A 284 -20.29 6.50 -4.13
CA HIS A 284 -20.88 5.38 -3.37
C HIS A 284 -20.96 5.64 -1.85
N GLU A 285 -21.08 6.91 -1.41
CA GLU A 285 -21.10 7.28 0.01
C GLU A 285 -22.18 6.52 0.79
N GLU A 286 -23.35 6.30 0.17
CA GLU A 286 -24.43 5.53 0.78
C GLU A 286 -24.08 4.06 0.99
N GLU A 287 -23.28 3.47 0.10
CA GLU A 287 -22.79 2.10 0.22
C GLU A 287 -21.69 2.01 1.27
N TYR A 288 -20.82 3.03 1.38
CA TYR A 288 -19.80 3.11 2.42
C TYR A 288 -20.38 3.19 3.83
N GLU A 289 -21.53 3.83 4.05
CA GLU A 289 -22.21 3.83 5.34
C GLU A 289 -22.64 2.43 5.80
N VAL A 290 -23.06 1.56 4.87
CA VAL A 290 -23.41 0.17 5.17
C VAL A 290 -22.16 -0.65 5.53
N LEU A 291 -21.03 -0.40 4.85
CA LEU A 291 -19.72 -1.02 5.10
C LEU A 291 -18.95 -0.34 6.25
N TYR A 292 -19.55 0.61 6.95
CA TYR A 292 -18.89 1.49 7.93
C TYR A 292 -18.13 0.74 9.03
N ASN A 293 -18.62 -0.41 9.50
CA ASN A 293 -17.93 -1.19 10.53
C ASN A 293 -16.63 -1.82 10.00
N GLU A 294 -16.61 -2.29 8.76
CA GLU A 294 -15.40 -2.81 8.11
C GLU A 294 -14.43 -1.69 7.75
N ALA A 295 -14.97 -0.57 7.27
CA ALA A 295 -14.21 0.62 6.91
C ALA A 295 -13.54 1.32 8.10
N ASN A 296 -14.07 1.17 9.30
CA ASN A 296 -13.42 1.63 10.52
C ASN A 296 -12.34 0.65 11.01
N ALA A 297 -12.08 -0.45 10.28
CA ALA A 297 -11.18 -1.51 10.69
C ALA A 297 -11.48 -2.05 12.10
N VAL A 298 -12.78 -2.10 12.45
CA VAL A 298 -13.22 -2.67 13.72
C VAL A 298 -13.27 -4.18 13.56
N PHE A 299 -12.18 -4.82 13.93
CA PHE A 299 -11.98 -6.27 13.85
C PHE A 299 -11.61 -6.81 15.23
N ASP A 300 -11.90 -8.07 15.44
CA ASP A 300 -11.25 -8.81 16.51
C ASP A 300 -9.87 -9.29 16.07
N TYR A 301 -9.01 -9.59 17.03
CA TYR A 301 -7.67 -10.10 16.76
C TYR A 301 -7.30 -11.21 17.73
N ILE A 302 -6.61 -12.22 17.19
CA ILE A 302 -5.98 -13.25 18.00
C ILE A 302 -4.50 -13.35 17.64
N THR A 303 -3.65 -13.50 18.66
CA THR A 303 -2.20 -13.67 18.45
C THR A 303 -1.81 -15.11 18.66
N VAL A 304 -1.05 -15.66 17.71
CA VAL A 304 -0.48 -17.00 17.76
C VAL A 304 1.02 -16.94 17.54
N ASP A 305 1.77 -17.91 18.04
CA ASP A 305 3.24 -18.02 17.93
C ASP A 305 3.70 -19.29 17.19
N LYS A 306 2.73 -20.01 16.61
CA LYS A 306 2.92 -21.22 15.82
C LYS A 306 2.18 -21.09 14.49
N ALA A 307 2.47 -22.01 13.58
CA ALA A 307 1.81 -22.05 12.29
C ALA A 307 0.43 -22.69 12.38
N TYR A 308 -0.59 -21.93 12.00
CA TYR A 308 -1.96 -22.42 11.87
C TYR A 308 -2.49 -22.06 10.47
N SER A 309 -3.12 -23.01 9.82
CA SER A 309 -3.78 -22.81 8.53
C SER A 309 -4.98 -21.88 8.70
N ILE A 310 -5.01 -20.78 7.96
CA ILE A 310 -6.15 -19.84 7.94
C ILE A 310 -7.42 -20.52 7.43
N THR A 311 -7.28 -21.43 6.44
CA THR A 311 -8.40 -22.23 5.92
C THR A 311 -9.00 -23.14 6.98
N THR A 312 -8.15 -23.88 7.71
CA THR A 312 -8.61 -24.80 8.77
C THR A 312 -9.20 -24.04 9.95
N LEU A 313 -8.61 -22.89 10.31
CA LEU A 313 -9.16 -22.03 11.35
C LEU A 313 -10.59 -21.56 11.00
N ALA A 314 -10.79 -21.03 9.78
CA ALA A 314 -12.11 -20.62 9.31
C ALA A 314 -13.15 -21.75 9.37
N GLN A 315 -12.76 -22.96 8.93
CA GLN A 315 -13.62 -24.16 8.98
C GLN A 315 -14.01 -24.53 10.41
N ASN A 316 -13.05 -24.53 11.34
CA ASN A 316 -13.31 -24.83 12.75
C ASN A 316 -14.17 -23.74 13.42
N MET A 317 -13.99 -22.48 13.04
CA MET A 317 -14.84 -21.37 13.45
C MET A 317 -16.23 -21.39 12.80
N ARG A 318 -16.43 -22.17 11.75
CA ARG A 318 -17.64 -22.23 10.91
C ARG A 318 -17.97 -20.88 10.25
N ILE A 319 -16.96 -20.16 9.81
CA ILE A 319 -17.08 -18.94 9.04
C ILE A 319 -16.61 -19.14 7.61
N ASP A 320 -16.92 -18.19 6.72
CA ASP A 320 -16.47 -18.25 5.34
C ASP A 320 -14.93 -18.17 5.27
N THR A 321 -14.34 -19.16 4.62
CA THR A 321 -12.89 -19.25 4.40
C THR A 321 -12.38 -18.11 3.52
N THR A 322 -13.19 -17.66 2.55
CA THR A 322 -12.84 -16.56 1.66
C THR A 322 -12.71 -15.26 2.44
N GLU A 323 -13.65 -15.04 3.36
CA GLU A 323 -13.66 -13.87 4.22
C GLU A 323 -12.44 -13.85 5.16
N LEU A 324 -12.13 -14.94 5.85
CA LEU A 324 -10.96 -14.96 6.74
C LEU A 324 -9.64 -14.77 5.98
N LYS A 325 -9.53 -15.27 4.74
CA LYS A 325 -8.37 -15.02 3.87
C LYS A 325 -8.31 -13.56 3.42
N ARG A 326 -9.46 -12.96 3.05
CA ARG A 326 -9.56 -11.56 2.67
C ARG A 326 -9.08 -10.62 3.79
N LEU A 327 -9.43 -10.96 5.03
CA LEU A 327 -8.98 -10.22 6.22
C LEU A 327 -7.49 -10.42 6.53
N ASN A 328 -6.84 -11.47 6.02
CA ASN A 328 -5.45 -11.83 6.32
C ASN A 328 -4.60 -12.11 5.08
N PRO A 329 -4.59 -11.21 4.09
CA PRO A 329 -3.92 -11.45 2.81
C PRO A 329 -2.38 -11.46 2.92
N SER A 330 -1.84 -10.94 4.01
CA SER A 330 -0.39 -10.93 4.27
C SER A 330 0.21 -12.31 4.54
N PHE A 331 -0.59 -13.32 4.90
CA PHE A 331 -0.12 -14.70 5.05
C PHE A 331 -0.02 -15.39 3.68
N ILE A 332 1.09 -15.12 2.97
CA ILE A 332 1.28 -15.50 1.56
C ILE A 332 1.21 -17.00 1.26
N LEU A 333 1.41 -17.84 2.27
CA LEU A 333 1.30 -19.30 2.17
C LEU A 333 0.01 -19.84 2.77
N GLY A 334 -0.91 -18.95 3.21
CA GLY A 334 -2.20 -19.32 3.79
C GLY A 334 -2.14 -19.84 5.24
N PHE A 335 -1.04 -19.62 5.94
CA PHE A 335 -0.85 -19.97 7.34
C PHE A 335 0.02 -18.93 8.07
N THR A 336 -0.06 -18.89 9.39
CA THR A 336 0.70 -17.99 10.26
C THR A 336 2.17 -18.38 10.34
N HIS A 337 3.04 -17.46 10.78
CA HIS A 337 4.48 -17.72 10.86
C HIS A 337 4.80 -18.87 11.83
N PRO A 338 5.68 -19.83 11.48
CA PRO A 338 5.91 -21.04 12.29
C PRO A 338 6.63 -20.80 13.62
N SER A 339 7.33 -19.67 13.76
CA SER A 339 8.16 -19.41 14.96
C SER A 339 8.19 -17.94 15.40
N ALA A 340 7.32 -17.10 14.83
CA ALA A 340 7.17 -15.72 15.23
C ALA A 340 5.70 -15.40 15.50
N LYS A 341 5.47 -14.45 16.39
CA LYS A 341 4.11 -13.98 16.68
C LYS A 341 3.42 -13.47 15.43
N SER A 342 2.24 -13.96 15.18
CA SER A 342 1.34 -13.55 14.10
C SER A 342 0.02 -13.08 14.69
N SER A 343 -0.46 -11.92 14.25
CA SER A 343 -1.79 -11.43 14.58
C SER A 343 -2.74 -11.79 13.45
N ILE A 344 -3.77 -12.56 13.75
CA ILE A 344 -4.84 -12.92 12.82
C ILE A 344 -5.99 -11.92 13.04
N ARG A 345 -6.41 -11.27 11.97
CA ARG A 345 -7.60 -10.39 11.96
C ARG A 345 -8.84 -11.25 11.76
N LEU A 346 -9.85 -10.99 12.56
CA LEU A 346 -11.09 -11.78 12.63
C LEU A 346 -12.30 -10.86 12.40
N PRO A 347 -13.41 -11.38 11.89
CA PRO A 347 -14.68 -10.66 11.95
C PRO A 347 -15.02 -10.28 13.38
N LEU A 348 -15.63 -9.12 13.56
CA LEU A 348 -16.01 -8.59 14.87
C LEU A 348 -16.95 -9.56 15.62
N GLY A 349 -16.70 -9.77 16.91
CA GLY A 349 -17.47 -10.66 17.78
C GLY A 349 -17.09 -12.14 17.66
N THR A 350 -15.95 -12.48 16.98
CA THR A 350 -15.55 -13.88 16.77
C THR A 350 -14.28 -14.31 17.52
N GLU A 351 -13.71 -13.46 18.36
CA GLU A 351 -12.47 -13.77 19.09
C GLU A 351 -12.57 -15.04 19.93
N GLU A 352 -13.64 -15.19 20.72
CA GLU A 352 -13.86 -16.38 21.59
C GLU A 352 -14.03 -17.66 20.75
N ILE A 353 -14.69 -17.57 19.60
CA ILE A 353 -14.85 -18.70 18.67
C ILE A 353 -13.49 -19.10 18.10
N ALA A 354 -12.64 -18.13 17.74
CA ALA A 354 -11.31 -18.39 17.24
C ALA A 354 -10.41 -19.02 18.31
N ARG A 355 -10.49 -18.57 19.56
CA ARG A 355 -9.75 -19.17 20.70
C ARG A 355 -10.14 -20.64 20.89
N ALA A 356 -11.44 -20.94 20.96
CA ALA A 356 -11.93 -22.31 21.10
C ALA A 356 -11.54 -23.19 19.90
N ALA A 357 -11.55 -22.65 18.68
CA ALA A 357 -11.09 -23.36 17.49
C ALA A 357 -9.60 -23.72 17.58
N LEU A 358 -8.75 -22.77 18.00
CA LEU A 358 -7.30 -22.98 18.13
C LEU A 358 -6.94 -24.01 19.22
N GLU A 359 -7.71 -24.11 20.32
CA GLU A 359 -7.48 -25.12 21.35
C GLU A 359 -7.60 -26.56 20.83
N THR A 360 -8.38 -26.77 19.78
CA THR A 360 -8.59 -28.10 19.15
C THR A 360 -7.71 -28.31 17.91
N MET A 361 -6.96 -27.29 17.47
CA MET A 361 -6.10 -27.38 16.28
C MET A 361 -4.68 -27.77 16.67
N GLU A 362 -4.15 -28.76 15.97
CA GLU A 362 -2.71 -29.02 16.01
C GLU A 362 -1.98 -28.00 15.12
N PRO A 363 -0.88 -27.40 15.62
CA PRO A 363 -0.03 -26.55 14.80
C PRO A 363 0.53 -27.33 13.61
N MET A 364 0.69 -26.65 12.49
CA MET A 364 1.37 -27.22 11.31
C MET A 364 2.86 -27.40 11.63
N GLU A 365 3.36 -28.59 11.34
CA GLU A 365 4.78 -28.87 11.42
C GLU A 365 5.47 -28.53 10.10
N PHE A 366 6.55 -27.77 10.17
CA PHE A 366 7.32 -27.38 9.00
C PHE A 366 8.70 -28.01 9.01
N PRO A 367 9.17 -28.43 7.85
CA PRO A 367 10.53 -28.90 7.74
C PRO A 367 11.53 -27.78 8.04
N ILE A 368 12.57 -28.13 8.74
CA ILE A 368 13.69 -27.22 9.05
C ILE A 368 14.46 -26.94 7.75
N LYS A 369 14.58 -25.69 7.36
CA LYS A 369 15.41 -25.27 6.22
C LYS A 369 16.89 -25.33 6.64
N TYR A 370 17.64 -26.26 6.08
CA TYR A 370 19.03 -26.48 6.38
C TYR A 370 19.93 -26.21 5.18
N THR A 371 20.99 -25.44 5.36
CA THR A 371 21.99 -25.21 4.32
C THR A 371 23.16 -26.18 4.50
N VAL A 372 23.43 -27.00 3.51
CA VAL A 372 24.51 -27.98 3.52
C VAL A 372 25.87 -27.27 3.64
N VAL A 373 26.67 -27.70 4.61
CA VAL A 373 28.05 -27.24 4.84
C VAL A 373 29.11 -28.32 4.55
N SER A 374 30.36 -27.93 4.53
CA SER A 374 31.45 -28.86 4.30
C SER A 374 31.50 -29.98 5.36
N GLY A 375 31.60 -31.23 4.92
CA GLY A 375 31.59 -32.42 5.79
C GLY A 375 30.20 -33.00 6.07
N ASP A 376 29.13 -32.38 5.57
CA ASP A 376 27.78 -32.94 5.70
C ASP A 376 27.55 -34.15 4.79
N SER A 377 26.77 -35.09 5.32
CA SER A 377 26.17 -36.21 4.62
C SER A 377 24.72 -36.33 5.04
N LEU A 378 23.87 -36.97 4.22
CA LEU A 378 22.48 -37.24 4.59
C LEU A 378 22.42 -38.00 5.94
N TRP A 379 23.33 -38.88 6.17
CA TRP A 379 23.40 -39.64 7.43
C TRP A 379 23.75 -38.73 8.63
N SER A 380 24.76 -37.86 8.52
CA SER A 380 25.15 -36.96 9.61
C SER A 380 24.06 -35.94 9.92
N ILE A 381 23.36 -35.43 8.88
CA ILE A 381 22.22 -34.51 9.04
C ILE A 381 21.04 -35.22 9.71
N SER A 382 20.70 -36.45 9.26
CA SER A 382 19.60 -37.22 9.86
C SER A 382 19.79 -37.47 11.34
N ARG A 383 21.04 -37.81 11.76
CA ARG A 383 21.39 -37.98 13.17
C ARG A 383 21.28 -36.72 13.99
N ARG A 384 21.75 -35.58 13.43
CA ARG A 384 21.69 -34.26 14.08
C ARG A 384 20.27 -33.83 14.38
N TYR A 385 19.37 -34.13 13.47
CA TYR A 385 17.96 -33.69 13.55
C TYR A 385 17.00 -34.80 14.04
N GLY A 386 17.51 -36.02 14.30
CA GLY A 386 16.74 -37.13 14.86
C GLY A 386 15.66 -37.67 13.91
N CYS A 387 15.89 -37.57 12.62
CA CYS A 387 15.05 -38.14 11.56
C CYS A 387 15.80 -39.23 10.79
N THR A 388 15.14 -39.88 9.81
CA THR A 388 15.79 -40.88 8.95
C THR A 388 16.29 -40.24 7.65
N VAL A 389 17.28 -40.89 7.01
CA VAL A 389 17.76 -40.47 5.67
C VAL A 389 16.63 -40.54 4.65
N SER A 390 15.80 -41.59 4.71
CA SER A 390 14.63 -41.75 3.82
C SER A 390 13.67 -40.56 3.92
N GLN A 391 13.35 -40.11 5.13
CA GLN A 391 12.47 -38.95 5.35
C GLN A 391 13.06 -37.66 4.75
N ILE A 392 14.39 -37.45 4.90
CA ILE A 392 15.05 -36.29 4.25
C ILE A 392 14.95 -36.43 2.73
N CYS A 393 15.21 -37.61 2.20
CA CYS A 393 15.20 -37.87 0.75
C CYS A 393 13.82 -37.66 0.15
N GLU A 394 12.79 -38.19 0.78
CA GLU A 394 11.39 -38.05 0.35
C GLU A 394 10.95 -36.58 0.33
N LEU A 395 11.25 -35.84 1.41
CA LEU A 395 10.88 -34.43 1.53
C LEU A 395 11.59 -33.52 0.51
N ASN A 396 12.80 -33.92 0.06
CA ASN A 396 13.59 -33.13 -0.89
C ASN A 396 13.56 -33.68 -2.33
N GLY A 397 12.85 -34.77 -2.60
CA GLY A 397 12.84 -35.41 -3.92
C GLY A 397 14.21 -35.88 -4.40
N ILE A 398 15.06 -36.39 -3.49
CA ILE A 398 16.40 -36.87 -3.79
C ILE A 398 16.59 -38.35 -3.36
N GLN A 399 17.58 -39.02 -3.96
CA GLN A 399 17.91 -40.39 -3.58
C GLN A 399 18.90 -40.45 -2.41
N GLU A 400 18.94 -41.57 -1.67
CA GLU A 400 19.82 -41.74 -0.51
C GLU A 400 21.30 -41.67 -0.85
N ASN A 401 21.67 -42.00 -2.08
CA ASN A 401 23.05 -41.89 -2.61
C ASN A 401 23.36 -40.51 -3.23
N ALA A 402 22.48 -39.54 -3.10
CA ALA A 402 22.68 -38.20 -3.67
C ALA A 402 23.89 -37.51 -3.05
N ILE A 403 24.74 -36.93 -3.92
CA ILE A 403 25.87 -36.10 -3.48
C ILE A 403 25.32 -34.72 -3.08
N LEU A 404 25.60 -34.35 -1.82
CA LEU A 404 25.23 -33.05 -1.30
C LEU A 404 26.24 -31.98 -1.75
N LYS A 405 25.79 -30.96 -2.45
CA LYS A 405 26.60 -29.77 -2.78
C LYS A 405 26.58 -28.78 -1.59
N ILE A 406 27.74 -28.27 -1.20
CA ILE A 406 27.81 -27.18 -0.21
C ILE A 406 26.98 -25.99 -0.68
N GLY A 407 26.20 -25.39 0.23
CA GLY A 407 25.26 -24.32 -0.08
C GLY A 407 23.88 -24.80 -0.56
N LYS A 408 23.68 -26.11 -0.85
CA LYS A 408 22.36 -26.64 -1.17
C LYS A 408 21.44 -26.55 0.05
N ILE A 409 20.22 -26.08 -0.18
CA ILE A 409 19.18 -26.10 0.84
C ILE A 409 18.51 -27.47 0.85
N LEU A 410 18.40 -28.05 2.04
CA LEU A 410 17.62 -29.24 2.33
C LEU A 410 16.49 -28.90 3.32
N TYR A 411 15.35 -29.49 3.13
CA TYR A 411 14.26 -29.48 4.10
C TYR A 411 14.37 -30.74 4.97
N ILE A 412 14.46 -30.53 6.27
CA ILE A 412 14.60 -31.61 7.26
C ILE A 412 13.30 -31.72 8.02
N PRO A 413 12.73 -32.93 8.22
CA PRO A 413 11.50 -33.09 9.02
C PRO A 413 11.69 -32.49 10.41
N SER A 414 10.71 -31.72 10.89
CA SER A 414 10.58 -31.38 12.32
C SER A 414 10.17 -32.67 13.09
N LYS A 415 10.64 -32.79 14.32
CA LYS A 415 10.24 -33.89 15.20
C LYS A 415 8.81 -33.71 15.64
#